data_b837f3bc7c2dc93935b0993df06a81a1
#
_entry.id   b837f3bc7c2dc93935b0993df06a81a1
#
_cell.length_a   1.000
_cell.length_b   1.000
_cell.length_c   1.000
_cell.angle_alpha   90.00
_cell.angle_beta   90.00
_cell.angle_gamma   90.00
#
_symmetry.space_group_name_H-M   'P 1'
#
loop_
_entity.id
_entity.type
_entity.pdbx_description
1 polymer ?
#
loop_
_entity_poly.entity_id
_entity_poly.type
_entity_poly.pdbx_seq_one_letter_code
_entity_poly.pdbx_strand_id
1 'polypeptide(L)'
;MKTKITHCILALLCLAVCQLPVLAQRQGTLLSGKILSADNSIVDFATVYLKGTKYGCMTNEKGIYHLKAPAGTYTLIVSAVGFETVEKEIRIAPDGRTRQNIVLQPSLTELEEVEVVASGISRVKKSAFNAVAVDTKELQNSTKNLGEALQQLPGMKLRESGGVGSDMQLMLDGFSGNHVKVFIDGVPQEGAGTAFDINNIPVNYAERIEVYKGVVPVGFGTDAIGGVINIVTNKSKRNWFLDASYSYGSFNTHKSYVNFGQTFANGFTYEVNAFQNFSDNDYYIDNEMRRFEIMEDGSIYFPPQDGKKYRVKRFNDQFHNEAVIAKLGFTGKTWADRLMFSLGYTHFYKEIQTGVYQETVFGEKFRHGYSLMPSVEYKKHNLLVRNLDLTLTANYNHNFTNNVDTASRHYNWLGEYYDNGVRGEQAYQRSQSKNTNWNATGNLNYRFGRIHTLTFHHVASNFRRTSRSYTGTSSVLTAFDIPKVTRKNISGLSYRVVPSEKWNASVFGKHYHQFNQGPVSTSSDGVGNYQNMEKTVSAWGYGAAGTYYIYKELQAKVSYEKAYRLPTTDELFGDEDLEAGKTDLRPENSHNLNFNLSYG
;
A
#
# COMPACT_ATOMS: atom_id res chain seq x y z
N MET A 1 -19.97 -30.31 22.66
CA MET A 1 -21.12 -29.42 22.51
C MET A 1 -20.82 -28.15 21.69
N LYS A 2 -19.57 -27.69 21.55
CA LYS A 2 -19.18 -26.49 20.79
C LYS A 2 -19.26 -26.66 19.26
N THR A 3 -19.01 -27.84 18.73
CA THR A 3 -19.02 -28.13 17.27
C THR A 3 -20.42 -28.15 16.64
N LYS A 4 -21.45 -28.44 17.40
CA LYS A 4 -22.84 -28.46 16.86
C LYS A 4 -23.47 -27.08 16.72
N ILE A 5 -23.01 -26.10 17.49
CA ILE A 5 -23.50 -24.71 17.43
C ILE A 5 -22.95 -24.01 16.18
N THR A 6 -21.70 -24.28 15.80
CA THR A 6 -21.08 -23.69 14.60
C THR A 6 -21.76 -24.15 13.31
N HIS A 7 -22.17 -25.41 13.23
CA HIS A 7 -22.89 -25.92 12.05
C HIS A 7 -24.34 -25.39 11.96
N CYS A 8 -25.00 -25.14 13.10
CA CYS A 8 -26.33 -24.51 13.11
C CYS A 8 -26.29 -23.03 12.68
N ILE A 9 -25.25 -22.29 13.07
CA ILE A 9 -25.07 -20.88 12.68
C ILE A 9 -24.75 -20.78 11.17
N LEU A 10 -23.93 -21.68 10.64
CA LEU A 10 -23.62 -21.74 9.22
C LEU A 10 -24.84 -22.12 8.37
N ALA A 11 -25.66 -23.06 8.85
CA ALA A 11 -26.91 -23.45 8.20
C ALA A 11 -27.98 -22.34 8.24
N LEU A 12 -28.07 -21.58 9.32
CA LEU A 12 -28.95 -20.41 9.45
C LEU A 12 -28.52 -19.25 8.54
N LEU A 13 -27.20 -19.03 8.39
CA LEU A 13 -26.66 -18.05 7.43
C LEU A 13 -26.97 -18.46 5.98
N CYS A 14 -26.84 -19.71 5.62
CA CYS A 14 -27.20 -20.20 4.28
C CYS A 14 -28.71 -20.11 3.99
N LEU A 15 -29.58 -20.31 4.99
CA LEU A 15 -31.02 -20.19 4.85
C LEU A 15 -31.48 -18.72 4.75
N ALA A 16 -30.79 -17.78 5.38
CA ALA A 16 -31.08 -16.35 5.29
C ALA A 16 -30.74 -15.75 3.91
N VAL A 17 -29.80 -16.35 3.18
CA VAL A 17 -29.41 -15.90 1.83
C VAL A 17 -30.42 -16.35 0.76
N CYS A 18 -31.25 -17.37 1.03
CA CYS A 18 -32.22 -17.89 0.05
C CYS A 18 -33.55 -17.15 0.01
N GLN A 19 -33.79 -16.10 0.81
CA GLN A 19 -35.04 -15.34 0.83
C GLN A 19 -34.94 -13.93 0.26
N LEU A 20 -34.08 -13.70 -0.73
CA LEU A 20 -34.11 -12.44 -1.47
C LEU A 20 -35.27 -12.50 -2.49
N PRO A 21 -36.23 -11.55 -2.45
CA PRO A 21 -37.28 -11.50 -3.45
C PRO A 21 -36.66 -11.25 -4.83
N VAL A 22 -36.93 -12.16 -5.77
CA VAL A 22 -36.65 -11.95 -7.19
C VAL A 22 -37.55 -10.77 -7.65
N LEU A 23 -37.02 -9.57 -7.58
CA LEU A 23 -37.61 -8.41 -8.21
C LEU A 23 -37.58 -8.63 -9.72
N ALA A 24 -38.73 -8.83 -10.33
CA ALA A 24 -38.89 -8.95 -11.76
C ALA A 24 -38.20 -7.76 -12.44
N GLN A 25 -37.11 -8.03 -13.17
CA GLN A 25 -36.43 -7.04 -14.00
C GLN A 25 -37.40 -6.56 -15.08
N ARG A 26 -37.88 -5.30 -14.98
CA ARG A 26 -38.41 -4.61 -16.13
C ARG A 26 -37.37 -4.61 -17.22
N GLN A 27 -37.67 -5.19 -18.38
CA GLN A 27 -36.77 -5.18 -19.54
C GLN A 27 -36.45 -3.73 -19.88
N GLY A 28 -35.23 -3.31 -19.56
CA GLY A 28 -34.73 -1.99 -19.93
C GLY A 28 -34.31 -1.98 -21.40
N THR A 29 -34.62 -0.90 -22.09
CA THR A 29 -34.16 -0.62 -23.45
C THR A 29 -32.67 -0.34 -23.45
N LEU A 30 -31.94 -0.74 -24.51
CA LEU A 30 -30.49 -0.57 -24.63
C LEU A 30 -30.16 0.79 -25.26
N LEU A 31 -29.55 1.67 -24.48
CA LEU A 31 -28.85 2.85 -24.96
C LEU A 31 -27.38 2.49 -25.20
N SER A 32 -26.87 2.72 -26.39
CA SER A 32 -25.47 2.43 -26.74
C SER A 32 -24.86 3.60 -27.53
N GLY A 33 -23.54 3.65 -27.57
CA GLY A 33 -22.86 4.66 -28.38
C GLY A 33 -21.34 4.58 -28.20
N LYS A 34 -20.66 5.50 -28.85
CA LYS A 34 -19.21 5.64 -28.79
C LYS A 34 -18.86 7.04 -28.30
N ILE A 35 -17.91 7.09 -27.40
CA ILE A 35 -17.37 8.35 -26.89
C ILE A 35 -16.04 8.60 -27.60
N LEU A 36 -15.91 9.76 -28.22
CA LEU A 36 -14.74 10.20 -28.95
C LEU A 36 -14.28 11.55 -28.41
N SER A 37 -13.02 11.85 -28.54
CA SER A 37 -12.47 13.19 -28.38
C SER A 37 -12.70 14.03 -29.65
N ALA A 38 -12.55 15.33 -29.55
CA ALA A 38 -12.66 16.28 -30.68
C ALA A 38 -11.68 15.98 -31.84
N ASP A 39 -10.57 15.29 -31.57
CA ASP A 39 -9.60 14.82 -32.56
C ASP A 39 -9.93 13.42 -33.12
N ASN A 40 -11.13 12.89 -32.84
CA ASN A 40 -11.58 11.53 -33.16
C ASN A 40 -10.82 10.39 -32.47
N SER A 41 -9.99 10.67 -31.47
CA SER A 41 -9.40 9.63 -30.65
C SER A 41 -10.47 8.96 -29.75
N ILE A 42 -10.24 7.71 -29.40
CA ILE A 42 -11.15 6.94 -28.54
C ILE A 42 -11.01 7.44 -27.11
N VAL A 43 -12.13 7.70 -26.43
CA VAL A 43 -12.17 7.98 -25.00
C VAL A 43 -12.63 6.71 -24.27
N ASP A 44 -11.68 6.02 -23.68
CA ASP A 44 -11.91 4.84 -22.86
C ASP A 44 -12.30 5.22 -21.42
N PHE A 45 -12.99 4.34 -20.75
CA PHE A 45 -13.41 4.50 -19.35
C PHE A 45 -14.17 5.79 -19.00
N ALA A 46 -14.78 6.42 -20.00
CA ALA A 46 -15.68 7.54 -19.77
C ALA A 46 -16.89 7.08 -18.97
N THR A 47 -17.28 7.86 -17.96
CA THR A 47 -18.48 7.60 -17.17
C THR A 47 -19.69 8.16 -17.93
N VAL A 48 -20.70 7.33 -18.15
CA VAL A 48 -21.95 7.65 -18.85
C VAL A 48 -23.11 7.34 -17.92
N TYR A 49 -23.90 8.36 -17.54
CA TYR A 49 -25.05 8.15 -16.67
C TYR A 49 -26.21 9.08 -16.95
N LEU A 50 -27.42 8.69 -16.52
CA LEU A 50 -28.62 9.49 -16.64
C LEU A 50 -28.86 10.28 -15.35
N LYS A 51 -28.90 11.62 -15.48
CA LYS A 51 -29.02 12.58 -14.36
C LYS A 51 -30.21 12.26 -13.47
N GLY A 52 -29.97 12.20 -12.15
CA GLY A 52 -31.01 11.95 -11.16
C GLY A 52 -31.52 10.50 -11.11
N THR A 53 -30.87 9.56 -11.81
CA THR A 53 -31.25 8.15 -11.84
C THR A 53 -30.11 7.25 -11.36
N LYS A 54 -30.40 5.96 -11.20
CA LYS A 54 -29.39 4.92 -10.89
C LYS A 54 -28.73 4.31 -12.14
N TYR A 55 -29.09 4.76 -13.33
CA TYR A 55 -28.62 4.18 -14.58
C TYR A 55 -27.30 4.82 -15.01
N GLY A 56 -26.23 4.02 -15.05
CA GLY A 56 -24.91 4.45 -15.47
C GLY A 56 -24.05 3.26 -15.90
N CYS A 57 -23.03 3.55 -16.70
CA CYS A 57 -22.03 2.60 -17.15
C CYS A 57 -20.73 3.35 -17.48
N MET A 58 -19.68 2.61 -17.83
CA MET A 58 -18.43 3.14 -18.36
C MET A 58 -18.20 2.67 -19.79
N THR A 59 -17.46 3.45 -20.58
CA THR A 59 -16.99 2.98 -21.88
C THR A 59 -15.90 1.91 -21.69
N ASN A 60 -15.84 0.96 -22.64
CA ASN A 60 -14.76 0.00 -22.73
C ASN A 60 -13.52 0.62 -23.42
N GLU A 61 -12.45 -0.16 -23.59
CA GLU A 61 -11.20 0.25 -24.28
C GLU A 61 -11.39 0.76 -25.72
N LYS A 62 -12.51 0.44 -26.35
CA LYS A 62 -12.89 0.91 -27.69
C LYS A 62 -13.81 2.16 -27.64
N GLY A 63 -13.95 2.75 -26.44
CA GLY A 63 -14.81 3.92 -26.22
C GLY A 63 -16.31 3.62 -26.36
N ILE A 64 -16.75 2.35 -26.33
CA ILE A 64 -18.14 1.96 -26.52
C ILE A 64 -18.82 1.78 -25.16
N TYR A 65 -20.02 2.32 -25.01
CA TYR A 65 -20.86 2.13 -23.84
C TYR A 65 -22.16 1.41 -24.15
N HIS A 66 -22.69 0.71 -23.17
CA HIS A 66 -23.98 0.02 -23.19
C HIS A 66 -24.71 0.25 -21.87
N LEU A 67 -25.77 1.02 -21.91
CA LEU A 67 -26.58 1.39 -20.75
C LEU A 67 -28.00 0.84 -20.90
N LYS A 68 -28.49 0.08 -19.93
CA LYS A 68 -29.88 -0.39 -19.89
C LYS A 68 -30.69 0.55 -19.00
N ALA A 69 -31.72 1.22 -19.58
CA ALA A 69 -32.61 2.10 -18.87
C ALA A 69 -34.01 1.99 -19.45
N PRO A 70 -35.07 2.31 -18.68
CA PRO A 70 -36.47 2.38 -19.23
C PRO A 70 -36.56 3.42 -20.34
N ALA A 71 -37.55 3.24 -21.25
CA ALA A 71 -37.87 4.26 -22.26
C ALA A 71 -38.33 5.56 -21.58
N GLY A 72 -37.90 6.69 -22.10
CA GLY A 72 -38.18 8.00 -21.51
C GLY A 72 -37.21 9.09 -22.00
N THR A 73 -37.45 10.33 -21.58
CA THR A 73 -36.55 11.46 -21.83
C THR A 73 -35.67 11.66 -20.60
N TYR A 74 -34.36 11.77 -20.81
CA TYR A 74 -33.32 11.88 -19.77
C TYR A 74 -32.24 12.87 -20.16
N THR A 75 -31.58 13.46 -19.20
CA THR A 75 -30.32 14.16 -19.41
C THR A 75 -29.17 13.15 -19.26
N LEU A 76 -28.51 12.84 -20.38
CA LEU A 76 -27.31 12.02 -20.41
C LEU A 76 -26.12 12.88 -19.99
N ILE A 77 -25.39 12.43 -18.97
CA ILE A 77 -24.14 13.06 -18.55
C ILE A 77 -23.01 12.12 -18.92
N VAL A 78 -22.03 12.67 -19.63
CA VAL A 78 -20.81 11.98 -20.02
C VAL A 78 -19.62 12.76 -19.49
N SER A 79 -18.83 12.11 -18.66
CA SER A 79 -17.61 12.68 -18.10
C SER A 79 -16.46 11.71 -18.27
N ALA A 80 -15.33 12.22 -18.65
CA ALA A 80 -14.07 11.49 -18.70
C ALA A 80 -12.96 12.39 -18.19
N VAL A 81 -11.92 11.77 -17.69
CA VAL A 81 -10.73 12.47 -17.22
C VAL A 81 -10.02 13.09 -18.43
N GLY A 82 -9.64 14.38 -18.38
CA GLY A 82 -9.08 15.09 -19.52
C GLY A 82 -10.11 15.76 -20.43
N PHE A 83 -11.40 15.65 -20.09
CA PHE A 83 -12.44 16.16 -20.95
C PHE A 83 -13.48 17.00 -20.19
N GLU A 84 -14.05 18.00 -20.87
CA GLU A 84 -15.19 18.74 -20.34
C GLU A 84 -16.41 17.80 -20.24
N THR A 85 -17.13 17.87 -19.13
CA THR A 85 -18.36 17.10 -18.95
C THR A 85 -19.43 17.58 -19.90
N VAL A 86 -20.02 16.67 -20.67
CA VAL A 86 -21.11 16.95 -21.59
C VAL A 86 -22.44 16.53 -20.96
N GLU A 87 -23.39 17.47 -20.87
CA GLU A 87 -24.78 17.19 -20.55
C GLU A 87 -25.61 17.30 -21.83
N LYS A 88 -26.37 16.25 -22.18
CA LYS A 88 -27.18 16.22 -23.39
C LYS A 88 -28.55 15.60 -23.11
N GLU A 89 -29.63 16.28 -23.51
CA GLU A 89 -30.95 15.70 -23.46
C GLU A 89 -31.09 14.62 -24.53
N ILE A 90 -31.55 13.43 -24.13
CA ILE A 90 -31.77 12.28 -25.01
C ILE A 90 -33.13 11.63 -24.72
N ARG A 91 -33.72 11.03 -25.77
CA ARG A 91 -34.91 10.21 -25.65
C ARG A 91 -34.56 8.75 -25.92
N ILE A 92 -34.80 7.89 -24.93
CA ILE A 92 -34.65 6.45 -25.09
C ILE A 92 -35.97 5.91 -25.64
N ALA A 93 -35.92 5.38 -26.85
CA ALA A 93 -37.10 4.88 -27.56
C ALA A 93 -37.58 3.53 -27.00
N PRO A 94 -38.88 3.24 -27.00
CA PRO A 94 -39.43 1.99 -26.49
C PRO A 94 -39.18 0.77 -27.40
N ASP A 95 -38.66 0.97 -28.62
CA ASP A 95 -38.41 -0.04 -29.65
C ASP A 95 -37.12 -0.86 -29.45
N GLY A 96 -36.41 -0.66 -28.35
CA GLY A 96 -35.37 -1.55 -27.87
C GLY A 96 -33.95 -1.11 -28.10
N ARG A 97 -33.62 -0.20 -28.99
CA ARG A 97 -32.20 0.25 -29.22
C ARG A 97 -32.14 1.74 -29.57
N THR A 98 -31.47 2.50 -28.71
CA THR A 98 -31.12 3.90 -28.99
C THR A 98 -29.60 4.02 -29.12
N ARG A 99 -29.11 4.67 -30.16
CA ARG A 99 -27.67 4.91 -30.34
C ARG A 99 -27.37 6.40 -30.23
N GLN A 100 -26.46 6.77 -29.35
CA GLN A 100 -26.03 8.15 -29.15
C GLN A 100 -24.51 8.22 -29.01
N ASN A 101 -23.84 8.77 -30.01
CA ASN A 101 -22.40 9.07 -29.92
C ASN A 101 -22.22 10.45 -29.30
N ILE A 102 -21.18 10.60 -28.48
CA ILE A 102 -20.81 11.88 -27.84
C ILE A 102 -19.36 12.18 -28.16
N VAL A 103 -19.10 13.45 -28.48
CA VAL A 103 -17.76 13.98 -28.66
C VAL A 103 -17.46 14.83 -27.43
N LEU A 104 -16.40 14.49 -26.72
CA LEU A 104 -15.89 15.25 -25.58
C LEU A 104 -14.82 16.24 -26.05
N GLN A 105 -14.88 17.47 -25.54
CA GLN A 105 -13.82 18.44 -25.72
C GLN A 105 -12.72 18.17 -24.70
N PRO A 106 -11.43 18.11 -25.10
CA PRO A 106 -10.36 17.98 -24.15
C PRO A 106 -10.37 19.13 -23.15
N SER A 107 -10.36 18.82 -21.88
CA SER A 107 -10.10 19.79 -20.82
C SER A 107 -8.60 19.81 -20.57
N LEU A 108 -7.92 20.88 -20.92
CA LEU A 108 -6.49 21.06 -20.63
C LEU A 108 -6.19 21.14 -19.12
N THR A 109 -7.22 21.07 -18.30
CA THR A 109 -7.19 21.30 -16.84
C THR A 109 -6.92 20.04 -16.03
N GLU A 110 -6.73 18.90 -16.65
CA GLU A 110 -6.96 17.62 -15.98
C GLU A 110 -5.79 16.71 -15.71
N LEU A 111 -4.71 17.19 -15.26
CA LEU A 111 -3.74 16.29 -14.68
C LEU A 111 -3.42 16.77 -13.26
N GLU A 112 -4.23 16.39 -12.29
CA GLU A 112 -3.94 16.64 -10.89
C GLU A 112 -2.78 15.76 -10.44
N GLU A 113 -1.81 16.37 -9.80
CA GLU A 113 -0.55 15.71 -9.38
C GLU A 113 -0.79 14.54 -8.43
N VAL A 114 -1.92 14.54 -7.74
CA VAL A 114 -2.30 13.44 -6.83
C VAL A 114 -3.82 13.33 -6.75
N GLU A 115 -4.48 13.04 -7.82
CA GLU A 115 -5.79 12.45 -7.67
C GLU A 115 -5.68 10.93 -7.77
N VAL A 116 -5.64 10.30 -6.62
CA VAL A 116 -5.77 8.86 -6.45
C VAL A 116 -7.22 8.44 -6.73
N VAL A 117 -7.89 9.10 -7.65
CA VAL A 117 -9.22 8.71 -8.08
C VAL A 117 -9.13 8.16 -9.48
N ALA A 118 -9.44 6.91 -9.61
CA ALA A 118 -9.90 6.15 -10.79
C ALA A 118 -9.82 6.88 -12.14
N SER A 119 -8.68 7.34 -12.53
CA SER A 119 -8.38 7.66 -13.90
C SER A 119 -7.32 6.68 -14.35
N GLY A 120 -7.67 5.87 -15.31
CA GLY A 120 -6.90 4.70 -15.72
C GLY A 120 -5.42 4.96 -15.99
N ILE A 121 -4.72 3.95 -16.34
CA ILE A 121 -3.30 3.88 -16.71
C ILE A 121 -2.87 5.03 -17.64
N SER A 122 -3.79 5.51 -18.48
CA SER A 122 -3.50 6.61 -19.44
C SER A 122 -3.12 7.92 -18.74
N ARG A 123 -3.68 8.22 -17.56
CA ARG A 123 -3.31 9.43 -16.81
C ARG A 123 -1.87 9.36 -16.29
N VAL A 124 -1.47 8.21 -15.74
CA VAL A 124 -0.10 8.00 -15.26
C VAL A 124 0.87 8.12 -16.43
N LYS A 125 0.54 7.53 -17.57
CA LYS A 125 1.34 7.66 -18.81
C LYS A 125 1.47 9.10 -19.29
N LYS A 126 0.43 9.93 -19.17
CA LYS A 126 0.43 11.35 -19.56
C LYS A 126 1.05 12.28 -18.51
N SER A 127 1.40 11.78 -17.33
CA SER A 127 2.05 12.57 -16.28
C SER A 127 3.39 13.16 -16.75
N ALA A 128 3.75 14.35 -16.25
CA ALA A 128 5.05 14.96 -16.48
C ALA A 128 6.21 14.15 -15.87
N PHE A 129 5.90 13.31 -14.90
CA PHE A 129 6.86 12.50 -14.18
C PHE A 129 7.14 11.16 -14.89
N ASN A 130 8.31 10.57 -14.62
CA ASN A 130 8.61 9.21 -15.06
C ASN A 130 7.83 8.21 -14.21
N ALA A 131 6.65 7.84 -14.68
CA ALA A 131 5.76 6.95 -13.97
C ALA A 131 5.25 5.82 -14.87
N VAL A 132 5.10 4.63 -14.27
CA VAL A 132 4.56 3.43 -14.90
C VAL A 132 3.37 2.96 -14.08
N ALA A 133 2.31 2.50 -14.73
CA ALA A 133 1.17 1.89 -14.07
C ALA A 133 0.89 0.50 -14.65
N VAL A 134 0.57 -0.45 -13.76
CA VAL A 134 0.11 -1.80 -14.11
C VAL A 134 -1.34 -1.94 -13.72
N ASP A 135 -2.14 -2.43 -14.66
CA ASP A 135 -3.48 -2.94 -14.37
C ASP A 135 -3.37 -4.31 -13.70
N THR A 136 -3.94 -4.44 -12.53
CA THR A 136 -3.93 -5.71 -11.80
C THR A 136 -5.04 -6.66 -12.23
N LYS A 137 -5.97 -6.22 -13.07
CA LYS A 137 -7.12 -7.02 -13.50
C LYS A 137 -6.74 -8.35 -14.16
N GLU A 138 -5.66 -8.35 -14.96
CA GLU A 138 -5.16 -9.59 -15.59
C GLU A 138 -4.53 -10.54 -14.58
N LEU A 139 -4.10 -10.03 -13.43
CA LEU A 139 -3.48 -10.79 -12.35
C LEU A 139 -4.48 -11.20 -11.27
N GLN A 140 -5.67 -10.60 -11.26
CA GLN A 140 -6.76 -10.99 -10.37
C GLN A 140 -7.15 -12.44 -10.64
N ASN A 141 -7.63 -13.14 -9.61
CA ASN A 141 -7.91 -14.58 -9.64
C ASN A 141 -6.66 -15.46 -9.82
N SER A 142 -5.47 -14.91 -9.61
CA SER A 142 -4.24 -15.68 -9.45
C SER A 142 -3.87 -15.77 -7.96
N THR A 143 -2.90 -16.64 -7.65
CA THR A 143 -2.37 -16.79 -6.28
C THR A 143 -1.36 -15.71 -5.89
N LYS A 144 -1.13 -14.72 -6.78
CA LYS A 144 -0.11 -13.69 -6.62
C LYS A 144 -0.47 -12.68 -5.54
N ASN A 145 0.57 -12.20 -4.87
CA ASN A 145 0.51 -11.04 -3.98
C ASN A 145 0.92 -9.75 -4.75
N LEU A 146 0.82 -8.60 -4.09
CA LEU A 146 1.18 -7.32 -4.69
C LEU A 146 2.69 -7.22 -5.00
N GLY A 147 3.55 -7.85 -4.19
CA GLY A 147 4.99 -7.90 -4.43
C GLY A 147 5.31 -8.61 -5.75
N GLU A 148 4.71 -9.79 -5.97
CA GLU A 148 4.87 -10.54 -7.22
C GLU A 148 4.32 -9.80 -8.44
N ALA A 149 3.26 -9.02 -8.28
CA ALA A 149 2.74 -8.15 -9.34
C ALA A 149 3.74 -7.03 -9.68
N LEU A 150 4.42 -6.47 -8.70
CA LEU A 150 5.44 -5.44 -8.89
C LEU A 150 6.67 -5.94 -9.66
N GLN A 151 7.06 -7.20 -9.51
CA GLN A 151 8.19 -7.76 -10.25
C GLN A 151 8.03 -7.72 -11.78
N GLN A 152 6.80 -7.60 -12.27
CA GLN A 152 6.53 -7.49 -13.71
C GLN A 152 6.88 -6.12 -14.28
N LEU A 153 7.17 -5.13 -13.42
CA LEU A 153 7.51 -3.79 -13.85
C LEU A 153 9.00 -3.64 -14.16
N PRO A 154 9.36 -2.95 -15.24
CA PRO A 154 10.75 -2.65 -15.55
C PRO A 154 11.44 -1.89 -14.40
N GLY A 155 12.63 -2.35 -14.01
CA GLY A 155 13.42 -1.74 -12.92
C GLY A 155 13.02 -2.18 -11.52
N MET A 156 11.97 -2.99 -11.37
CA MET A 156 11.57 -3.57 -10.08
C MET A 156 12.27 -4.92 -9.88
N LYS A 157 12.80 -5.12 -8.68
CA LYS A 157 13.30 -6.42 -8.21
C LYS A 157 12.75 -6.68 -6.82
N LEU A 158 12.34 -7.90 -6.59
CA LEU A 158 11.91 -8.40 -5.31
C LEU A 158 12.86 -9.49 -4.86
N ARG A 159 13.35 -9.40 -3.65
CA ARG A 159 14.11 -10.45 -3.00
C ARG A 159 13.37 -10.88 -1.75
N GLU A 160 12.95 -12.13 -1.73
CA GLU A 160 12.34 -12.76 -0.57
C GLU A 160 13.35 -13.67 0.13
N SER A 161 13.32 -13.71 1.44
CA SER A 161 14.25 -14.51 2.25
C SER A 161 13.77 -15.95 2.47
N GLY A 162 12.54 -16.27 2.07
CA GLY A 162 11.96 -17.60 2.32
C GLY A 162 10.59 -17.78 1.70
N GLY A 163 9.73 -18.57 2.38
CA GLY A 163 8.35 -18.84 1.99
C GLY A 163 7.36 -17.72 2.31
N VAL A 164 6.09 -18.07 2.39
CA VAL A 164 5.00 -17.13 2.70
C VAL A 164 5.28 -16.41 4.02
N GLY A 165 5.11 -15.08 4.02
CA GLY A 165 5.38 -14.25 5.21
C GLY A 165 6.86 -14.01 5.54
N SER A 166 7.78 -14.42 4.64
CA SER A 166 9.21 -14.10 4.78
C SER A 166 9.47 -12.61 4.55
N ASP A 167 10.60 -12.15 5.04
CA ASP A 167 11.00 -10.75 4.85
C ASP A 167 11.30 -10.49 3.38
N MET A 168 10.77 -9.38 2.89
CA MET A 168 10.86 -8.97 1.50
C MET A 168 11.67 -7.68 1.38
N GLN A 169 12.64 -7.69 0.47
CA GLN A 169 13.35 -6.49 0.07
C GLN A 169 12.92 -6.06 -1.33
N LEU A 170 12.26 -4.92 -1.41
CA LEU A 170 11.85 -4.31 -2.65
C LEU A 170 12.95 -3.38 -3.16
N MET A 171 13.28 -3.49 -4.44
CA MET A 171 14.26 -2.64 -5.12
C MET A 171 13.64 -1.98 -6.34
N LEU A 172 13.83 -0.69 -6.50
CA LEU A 172 13.41 0.12 -7.64
C LEU A 172 14.63 0.82 -8.26
N ASP A 173 15.00 0.44 -9.47
CA ASP A 173 16.16 0.98 -10.20
C ASP A 173 17.46 1.03 -9.35
N GLY A 174 17.66 0.03 -8.48
CA GLY A 174 18.80 -0.10 -7.57
C GLY A 174 18.60 0.52 -6.19
N PHE A 175 17.57 1.32 -5.96
CA PHE A 175 17.21 1.81 -4.64
C PHE A 175 16.40 0.77 -3.86
N SER A 176 16.65 0.62 -2.57
CA SER A 176 15.95 -0.33 -1.71
C SER A 176 15.67 0.25 -0.32
N GLY A 177 14.89 -0.49 0.48
CA GLY A 177 14.57 -0.12 1.86
C GLY A 177 13.89 1.24 1.96
N ASN A 178 14.41 2.11 2.82
CA ASN A 178 13.82 3.42 3.12
C ASN A 178 13.89 4.44 1.97
N HIS A 179 14.62 4.16 0.89
CA HIS A 179 14.70 5.02 -0.30
C HIS A 179 13.46 4.96 -1.16
N VAL A 180 12.68 3.87 -1.08
CA VAL A 180 11.43 3.67 -1.82
C VAL A 180 10.28 3.62 -0.82
N LYS A 181 9.24 4.42 -1.06
CA LYS A 181 8.08 4.49 -0.15
C LYS A 181 6.84 3.90 -0.80
N VAL A 182 6.07 3.17 0.00
CA VAL A 182 4.82 2.53 -0.41
C VAL A 182 3.65 3.33 0.12
N PHE A 183 2.67 3.54 -0.76
CA PHE A 183 1.41 4.21 -0.47
C PHE A 183 0.23 3.30 -0.86
N ILE A 184 -0.86 3.42 -0.14
CA ILE A 184 -2.15 2.86 -0.53
C ILE A 184 -3.14 4.01 -0.65
N ASP A 185 -3.72 4.19 -1.84
CA ASP A 185 -4.62 5.32 -2.15
C ASP A 185 -4.03 6.70 -1.78
N GLY A 186 -2.71 6.87 -1.93
CA GLY A 186 -1.99 8.10 -1.58
C GLY A 186 -1.69 8.28 -0.08
N VAL A 187 -2.01 7.30 0.75
CA VAL A 187 -1.70 7.30 2.19
C VAL A 187 -0.40 6.53 2.43
N PRO A 188 0.62 7.13 3.08
CA PRO A 188 1.87 6.44 3.35
C PRO A 188 1.65 5.23 4.28
N GLN A 189 2.30 4.11 3.95
CA GLN A 189 2.20 2.86 4.70
C GLN A 189 3.28 2.71 5.79
N GLU A 190 4.01 3.76 6.09
CA GLU A 190 4.97 3.76 7.21
C GLU A 190 4.25 3.42 8.53
N GLY A 191 4.70 2.36 9.19
CA GLY A 191 4.13 1.93 10.46
C GLY A 191 2.85 1.09 10.37
N ALA A 192 2.50 0.53 9.21
CA ALA A 192 1.32 -0.32 9.05
C ALA A 192 1.43 -1.70 9.72
N GLY A 193 2.65 -2.15 10.05
CA GLY A 193 2.93 -3.45 10.69
C GLY A 193 3.06 -4.62 9.71
N THR A 194 3.72 -5.69 10.17
CA THR A 194 4.13 -6.85 9.34
C THR A 194 2.96 -7.57 8.65
N ALA A 195 1.80 -7.63 9.28
CA ALA A 195 0.65 -8.31 8.68
C ALA A 195 0.10 -7.61 7.42
N PHE A 196 0.46 -6.35 7.23
CA PHE A 196 0.04 -5.53 6.09
C PHE A 196 1.20 -5.22 5.14
N ASP A 197 2.25 -6.03 5.16
CA ASP A 197 3.34 -5.92 4.20
C ASP A 197 2.87 -6.30 2.80
N ILE A 198 3.47 -5.69 1.79
CA ILE A 198 3.05 -5.78 0.39
C ILE A 198 3.07 -7.21 -0.17
N ASN A 199 3.95 -8.08 0.37
CA ASN A 199 4.00 -9.50 0.01
C ASN A 199 2.90 -10.35 0.66
N ASN A 200 2.19 -9.80 1.65
CA ASN A 200 1.10 -10.48 2.34
C ASN A 200 -0.28 -10.04 1.81
N ILE A 201 -0.33 -8.99 0.98
CA ILE A 201 -1.58 -8.45 0.43
C ILE A 201 -1.87 -9.10 -0.92
N PRO A 202 -3.04 -9.74 -1.11
CA PRO A 202 -3.45 -10.33 -2.39
C PRO A 202 -3.51 -9.27 -3.50
N VAL A 203 -3.16 -9.66 -4.73
CA VAL A 203 -3.23 -8.75 -5.89
C VAL A 203 -4.65 -8.24 -6.16
N ASN A 204 -5.67 -8.99 -5.79
CA ASN A 204 -7.08 -8.60 -5.90
C ASN A 204 -7.45 -7.35 -5.07
N TYR A 205 -6.63 -6.97 -4.07
CA TYR A 205 -6.83 -5.76 -3.28
C TYR A 205 -6.63 -4.49 -4.10
N ALA A 206 -5.81 -4.53 -5.15
CA ALA A 206 -5.49 -3.40 -6.00
C ALA A 206 -6.31 -3.42 -7.31
N GLU A 207 -6.69 -2.25 -7.79
CA GLU A 207 -7.15 -2.01 -9.16
C GLU A 207 -5.96 -1.82 -10.10
N ARG A 208 -4.96 -1.08 -9.63
CA ARG A 208 -3.70 -0.84 -10.33
C ARG A 208 -2.58 -0.50 -9.35
N ILE A 209 -1.36 -0.63 -9.82
CA ILE A 209 -0.16 -0.20 -9.10
C ILE A 209 0.54 0.86 -9.93
N GLU A 210 0.84 2.00 -9.31
CA GLU A 210 1.54 3.12 -9.92
C GLU A 210 2.95 3.21 -9.33
N VAL A 211 3.96 3.32 -10.17
CA VAL A 211 5.36 3.46 -9.74
C VAL A 211 5.94 4.74 -10.32
N TYR A 212 6.33 5.66 -9.45
CA TYR A 212 7.00 6.91 -9.77
C TYR A 212 8.49 6.74 -9.50
N LYS A 213 9.32 6.90 -10.54
CA LYS A 213 10.75 6.60 -10.51
C LYS A 213 11.58 7.87 -10.34
N GLY A 214 12.42 7.88 -9.30
CA GLY A 214 13.37 8.94 -9.01
C GLY A 214 12.71 10.25 -8.59
N VAL A 215 12.03 10.95 -9.50
CA VAL A 215 11.35 12.22 -9.22
C VAL A 215 9.90 11.98 -8.85
N VAL A 216 9.52 12.43 -7.66
CA VAL A 216 8.21 12.13 -7.07
C VAL A 216 7.33 13.38 -7.01
N PRO A 217 6.07 13.34 -7.50
CA PRO A 217 5.12 14.43 -7.37
C PRO A 217 4.98 14.93 -5.93
N VAL A 218 4.83 16.24 -5.77
CA VAL A 218 4.68 16.91 -4.45
C VAL A 218 3.54 16.31 -3.64
N GLY A 219 2.48 15.92 -4.29
CA GLY A 219 1.29 15.42 -3.61
C GLY A 219 1.44 14.10 -2.87
N PHE A 220 2.57 13.40 -2.98
CA PHE A 220 2.87 12.29 -2.08
C PHE A 220 3.49 12.75 -0.75
N GLY A 221 4.05 13.98 -0.68
CA GLY A 221 4.60 14.51 0.56
C GLY A 221 5.61 13.57 1.21
N THR A 222 6.54 13.04 0.42
CA THR A 222 7.46 11.99 0.86
C THR A 222 8.91 12.45 0.83
N ASP A 223 9.73 11.81 1.65
CA ASP A 223 11.19 11.89 1.68
C ASP A 223 11.86 10.72 0.91
N ALA A 224 11.15 10.11 -0.03
CA ALA A 224 11.73 9.09 -0.91
C ALA A 224 12.71 9.72 -1.91
N ILE A 225 13.89 9.11 -2.06
CA ILE A 225 14.90 9.51 -3.06
C ILE A 225 14.96 8.56 -4.26
N GLY A 226 14.51 7.32 -4.10
CA GLY A 226 14.47 6.30 -5.15
C GLY A 226 13.16 6.29 -5.93
N GLY A 227 12.05 6.62 -5.28
CA GLY A 227 10.73 6.65 -5.89
C GLY A 227 9.59 6.24 -4.96
N VAL A 228 8.39 6.20 -5.53
CA VAL A 228 7.16 5.87 -4.81
C VAL A 228 6.39 4.80 -5.54
N ILE A 229 5.85 3.86 -4.79
CA ILE A 229 4.90 2.85 -5.24
C ILE A 229 3.55 3.19 -4.61
N ASN A 230 2.54 3.44 -5.44
CA ASN A 230 1.19 3.73 -4.99
C ASN A 230 0.23 2.61 -5.43
N ILE A 231 -0.31 1.90 -4.46
CA ILE A 231 -1.31 0.86 -4.67
C ILE A 231 -2.67 1.54 -4.65
N VAL A 232 -3.36 1.51 -5.78
CA VAL A 232 -4.71 2.06 -5.89
C VAL A 232 -5.71 0.94 -5.69
N THR A 233 -6.53 1.06 -4.64
CA THR A 233 -7.51 0.03 -4.31
C THR A 233 -8.70 0.07 -5.25
N ASN A 234 -9.36 -1.07 -5.42
CA ASN A 234 -10.56 -1.16 -6.24
C ASN A 234 -11.70 -0.36 -5.58
N LYS A 235 -12.10 0.73 -6.22
CA LYS A 235 -13.21 1.59 -5.78
C LYS A 235 -14.41 1.36 -6.68
N SER A 236 -15.09 0.24 -6.50
CA SER A 236 -16.25 -0.08 -7.33
C SER A 236 -17.33 1.01 -7.23
N LYS A 237 -17.74 1.53 -8.39
CA LYS A 237 -18.89 2.43 -8.54
C LYS A 237 -20.22 1.68 -8.74
N ARG A 238 -20.22 0.37 -8.52
CA ARG A 238 -21.43 -0.47 -8.70
C ARG A 238 -22.34 -0.36 -7.49
N ASN A 239 -23.65 -0.60 -7.70
CA ASN A 239 -24.61 -0.63 -6.61
C ASN A 239 -24.21 -1.64 -5.52
N TRP A 240 -23.66 -2.78 -5.92
CA TRP A 240 -23.02 -3.76 -5.04
C TRP A 240 -21.98 -4.57 -5.82
N PHE A 241 -21.02 -5.12 -5.11
CA PHE A 241 -20.02 -6.03 -5.67
C PHE A 241 -19.59 -7.04 -4.63
N LEU A 242 -19.20 -8.21 -5.10
CA LEU A 242 -18.54 -9.26 -4.33
C LEU A 242 -17.43 -9.84 -5.20
N ASP A 243 -16.23 -9.87 -4.65
CA ASP A 243 -15.07 -10.59 -5.18
C ASP A 243 -14.54 -11.50 -4.08
N ALA A 244 -14.44 -12.80 -4.36
CA ALA A 244 -13.96 -13.78 -3.41
C ALA A 244 -13.05 -14.78 -4.11
N SER A 245 -11.94 -15.11 -3.47
CA SER A 245 -11.03 -16.12 -3.95
C SER A 245 -10.47 -16.97 -2.81
N TYR A 246 -10.19 -18.23 -3.13
CA TYR A 246 -9.49 -19.16 -2.27
C TYR A 246 -8.50 -19.97 -3.09
N SER A 247 -7.31 -20.15 -2.55
CA SER A 247 -6.30 -21.00 -3.16
C SER A 247 -5.65 -21.92 -2.13
N TYR A 248 -5.30 -23.11 -2.59
CA TYR A 248 -4.56 -24.11 -1.84
C TYR A 248 -3.31 -24.51 -2.62
N GLY A 249 -2.18 -24.62 -1.96
CA GLY A 249 -0.89 -24.92 -2.59
C GLY A 249 0.02 -25.81 -1.74
N SER A 250 1.24 -26.01 -2.22
CA SER A 250 2.28 -26.77 -1.54
C SER A 250 2.56 -26.20 -0.14
N PHE A 251 3.08 -27.04 0.75
CA PHE A 251 3.41 -26.67 2.14
C PHE A 251 2.18 -26.21 2.94
N ASN A 252 1.03 -26.88 2.70
CA ASN A 252 -0.23 -26.55 3.34
C ASN A 252 -0.59 -25.05 3.22
N THR A 253 -0.29 -24.46 2.06
CA THR A 253 -0.51 -23.01 1.85
C THR A 253 -1.96 -22.75 1.52
N HIS A 254 -2.59 -21.89 2.31
CA HIS A 254 -3.97 -21.41 2.12
C HIS A 254 -3.96 -19.90 1.96
N LYS A 255 -4.61 -19.39 0.93
CA LYS A 255 -4.84 -17.96 0.75
C LYS A 255 -6.32 -17.73 0.48
N SER A 256 -6.93 -16.85 1.25
CA SER A 256 -8.35 -16.47 1.11
C SER A 256 -8.45 -14.96 0.95
N TYR A 257 -9.38 -14.52 0.13
CA TYR A 257 -9.67 -13.11 -0.08
C TYR A 257 -11.17 -12.91 -0.29
N VAL A 258 -11.73 -11.88 0.33
CA VAL A 258 -13.11 -11.44 0.13
C VAL A 258 -13.13 -9.92 0.09
N ASN A 259 -13.77 -9.37 -0.94
CA ASN A 259 -14.06 -7.96 -1.05
C ASN A 259 -15.54 -7.79 -1.37
N PHE A 260 -16.26 -7.08 -0.51
CA PHE A 260 -17.69 -6.88 -0.63
C PHE A 260 -18.03 -5.42 -0.33
N GLY A 261 -18.94 -4.86 -1.08
CA GLY A 261 -19.38 -3.50 -0.82
C GLY A 261 -20.64 -3.11 -1.57
N GLN A 262 -21.24 -2.00 -1.14
CA GLN A 262 -22.44 -1.44 -1.73
C GLN A 262 -22.46 0.07 -1.58
N THR A 263 -22.91 0.73 -2.63
CA THR A 263 -23.29 2.14 -2.60
C THR A 263 -24.79 2.26 -2.84
N PHE A 264 -25.51 2.82 -1.88
CA PHE A 264 -26.95 3.06 -1.98
C PHE A 264 -27.25 4.33 -2.78
N ALA A 265 -28.48 4.45 -3.27
CA ALA A 265 -28.93 5.63 -4.03
C ALA A 265 -28.80 6.95 -3.25
N ASN A 266 -28.87 6.90 -1.92
CA ASN A 266 -28.66 8.05 -1.05
C ASN A 266 -27.16 8.38 -0.84
N GLY A 267 -26.22 7.70 -1.53
CA GLY A 267 -24.78 7.90 -1.44
C GLY A 267 -24.13 7.25 -0.23
N PHE A 268 -24.87 6.61 0.69
CA PHE A 268 -24.25 5.82 1.75
C PHE A 268 -23.51 4.64 1.14
N THR A 269 -22.25 4.45 1.54
CA THR A 269 -21.35 3.43 0.99
C THR A 269 -20.72 2.66 2.13
N TYR A 270 -20.66 1.35 2.00
CA TYR A 270 -19.81 0.51 2.86
C TYR A 270 -19.02 -0.48 2.02
N GLU A 271 -17.83 -0.83 2.49
CA GLU A 271 -16.93 -1.80 1.88
C GLU A 271 -16.29 -2.64 2.98
N VAL A 272 -16.12 -3.93 2.74
CA VAL A 272 -15.38 -4.83 3.61
C VAL A 272 -14.38 -5.60 2.77
N ASN A 273 -13.13 -5.50 3.14
CA ASN A 273 -12.02 -6.23 2.56
C ASN A 273 -11.44 -7.15 3.62
N ALA A 274 -11.31 -8.44 3.34
CA ALA A 274 -10.71 -9.39 4.25
C ALA A 274 -9.80 -10.35 3.48
N PHE A 275 -8.65 -10.67 4.05
CA PHE A 275 -7.76 -11.69 3.50
C PHE A 275 -7.03 -12.45 4.60
N GLN A 276 -6.58 -13.64 4.25
CA GLN A 276 -5.82 -14.53 5.13
C GLN A 276 -4.79 -15.27 4.28
N ASN A 277 -3.59 -15.43 4.84
CA ASN A 277 -2.56 -16.33 4.33
C ASN A 277 -2.11 -17.25 5.46
N PHE A 278 -1.92 -18.51 5.13
CA PHE A 278 -1.36 -19.53 6.01
C PHE A 278 -0.42 -20.41 5.20
N SER A 279 0.72 -20.80 5.79
CA SER A 279 1.61 -21.80 5.23
C SER A 279 2.45 -22.42 6.33
N ASP A 280 2.68 -23.72 6.26
CA ASP A 280 3.64 -24.40 7.13
C ASP A 280 5.08 -24.09 6.73
N ASN A 281 5.32 -23.65 5.49
CA ASN A 281 6.65 -23.34 4.94
C ASN A 281 7.68 -24.47 5.15
N ASP A 282 7.22 -25.72 5.20
CA ASP A 282 8.01 -26.90 5.55
C ASP A 282 8.77 -27.51 4.35
N TYR A 283 9.27 -26.65 3.48
CA TYR A 283 10.02 -27.03 2.29
C TYR A 283 11.46 -27.47 2.58
N TYR A 284 12.06 -28.19 1.64
CA TYR A 284 13.45 -28.63 1.73
C TYR A 284 14.41 -27.55 1.22
N ILE A 285 15.55 -27.43 1.90
CA ILE A 285 16.68 -26.60 1.49
C ILE A 285 17.98 -27.44 1.55
N ASP A 286 18.99 -27.01 0.78
CA ASP A 286 20.32 -27.59 0.86
C ASP A 286 21.19 -26.66 1.73
N ASN A 287 21.55 -27.13 2.94
CA ASN A 287 22.29 -26.32 3.91
C ASN A 287 23.35 -27.16 4.64
N GLU A 288 24.36 -26.47 5.16
CA GLU A 288 25.32 -27.08 6.09
C GLU A 288 24.61 -27.39 7.41
N MET A 289 24.98 -28.52 8.01
CA MET A 289 24.33 -28.98 9.24
C MET A 289 25.35 -29.00 10.37
N ARG A 290 25.06 -28.20 11.39
CA ARG A 290 25.82 -28.26 12.64
C ARG A 290 25.38 -29.47 13.44
N ARG A 291 26.27 -30.47 13.58
CA ARG A 291 26.05 -31.65 14.40
C ARG A 291 26.52 -31.41 15.82
N PHE A 292 25.95 -32.14 16.76
CA PHE A 292 26.41 -32.22 18.12
C PHE A 292 26.25 -33.66 18.63
N GLU A 293 27.00 -34.02 19.65
CA GLU A 293 26.91 -35.28 20.37
C GLU A 293 26.82 -34.97 21.86
N ILE A 294 25.89 -35.65 22.55
CA ILE A 294 25.79 -35.54 24.00
C ILE A 294 26.64 -36.66 24.59
N MET A 295 27.70 -36.27 25.29
CA MET A 295 28.63 -37.20 25.89
C MET A 295 28.02 -37.84 27.15
N GLU A 296 28.59 -38.95 27.63
CA GLU A 296 28.10 -39.68 28.85
C GLU A 296 28.09 -38.82 30.12
N ASP A 297 28.95 -37.81 30.19
CA ASP A 297 29.03 -36.84 31.29
C ASP A 297 28.04 -35.67 31.15
N GLY A 298 27.20 -35.68 30.08
CA GLY A 298 26.23 -34.63 29.79
C GLY A 298 26.84 -33.42 29.07
N SER A 299 28.14 -33.40 28.76
CA SER A 299 28.77 -32.33 27.98
C SER A 299 28.37 -32.44 26.51
N ILE A 300 28.37 -31.28 25.81
CA ILE A 300 28.01 -31.20 24.41
C ILE A 300 29.30 -31.09 23.58
N TYR A 301 29.53 -32.05 22.71
CA TYR A 301 30.62 -32.04 21.75
C TYR A 301 30.13 -31.63 20.37
N PHE A 302 30.82 -30.71 19.74
CA PHE A 302 30.56 -30.29 18.39
C PHE A 302 31.64 -30.80 17.45
N PRO A 303 31.38 -31.86 16.66
CA PRO A 303 32.34 -32.36 15.70
C PRO A 303 32.67 -31.27 14.65
N PRO A 304 33.89 -31.30 14.05
CA PRO A 304 34.24 -30.40 12.96
C PRO A 304 33.21 -30.47 11.83
N GLN A 305 32.85 -29.31 11.29
CA GLN A 305 31.95 -29.26 10.13
C GLN A 305 32.63 -29.87 8.90
N ASP A 306 31.92 -30.69 8.18
CA ASP A 306 32.44 -31.38 6.99
C ASP A 306 32.31 -30.54 5.71
N GLY A 307 31.74 -29.34 5.80
CA GLY A 307 31.48 -28.41 4.69
C GLY A 307 30.51 -28.92 3.62
N LYS A 308 29.79 -30.02 3.94
CA LYS A 308 28.82 -30.61 3.01
C LYS A 308 27.44 -30.03 3.25
N LYS A 309 26.74 -29.81 2.15
CA LYS A 309 25.33 -29.47 2.19
C LYS A 309 24.47 -30.72 2.24
N TYR A 310 23.51 -30.70 3.12
CA TYR A 310 22.52 -31.75 3.33
C TYR A 310 21.14 -31.21 2.94
N ARG A 311 20.31 -32.06 2.35
CA ARG A 311 18.93 -31.73 2.07
C ARG A 311 18.10 -31.87 3.37
N VAL A 312 17.76 -30.74 3.95
CA VAL A 312 17.08 -30.65 5.24
C VAL A 312 15.71 -30.00 5.09
N LYS A 313 14.76 -30.35 5.95
CA LYS A 313 13.39 -29.83 5.93
C LYS A 313 13.25 -28.73 6.98
N ARG A 314 12.57 -27.63 6.64
CA ARG A 314 12.17 -26.61 7.62
C ARG A 314 11.06 -27.18 8.52
N PHE A 315 11.03 -26.81 9.79
CA PHE A 315 10.08 -27.33 10.77
C PHE A 315 9.57 -26.30 11.79
N ASN A 316 10.15 -25.08 11.83
CA ASN A 316 9.74 -23.95 12.67
C ASN A 316 9.67 -22.67 11.82
N ASP A 317 8.84 -22.68 10.76
CA ASP A 317 8.74 -21.58 9.80
C ASP A 317 7.28 -21.27 9.41
N GLN A 318 6.33 -21.73 10.20
CA GLN A 318 4.91 -21.51 9.97
C GLN A 318 4.61 -20.00 9.97
N PHE A 319 3.76 -19.60 9.04
CA PHE A 319 3.25 -18.25 8.93
C PHE A 319 1.74 -18.24 8.84
N HIS A 320 1.12 -17.34 9.59
CA HIS A 320 -0.30 -17.05 9.51
C HIS A 320 -0.55 -15.56 9.66
N ASN A 321 -1.31 -14.97 8.75
CA ASN A 321 -1.83 -13.62 8.93
C ASN A 321 -3.28 -13.50 8.45
N GLU A 322 -4.01 -12.60 9.07
CA GLU A 322 -5.34 -12.19 8.68
C GLU A 322 -5.49 -10.67 8.75
N ALA A 323 -6.28 -10.12 7.84
CA ALA A 323 -6.61 -8.71 7.81
C ALA A 323 -8.08 -8.51 7.48
N VAL A 324 -8.71 -7.57 8.15
CA VAL A 324 -10.06 -7.10 7.85
C VAL A 324 -10.04 -5.58 7.82
N ILE A 325 -10.52 -5.00 6.73
CA ILE A 325 -10.62 -3.56 6.54
C ILE A 325 -12.09 -3.25 6.21
N ALA A 326 -12.77 -2.60 7.15
CA ALA A 326 -14.14 -2.14 6.97
C ALA A 326 -14.14 -0.63 6.70
N LYS A 327 -14.86 -0.19 5.68
CA LYS A 327 -15.04 1.22 5.33
C LYS A 327 -16.52 1.54 5.30
N LEU A 328 -16.89 2.72 5.79
CA LEU A 328 -18.26 3.23 5.72
C LEU A 328 -18.24 4.75 5.54
N GLY A 329 -19.22 5.29 4.84
CA GLY A 329 -19.27 6.73 4.61
C GLY A 329 -20.29 7.14 3.57
N PHE A 330 -20.04 8.29 2.96
CA PHE A 330 -20.91 8.88 1.96
C PHE A 330 -20.13 9.32 0.74
N THR A 331 -20.74 9.14 -0.42
CA THR A 331 -20.22 9.60 -1.72
C THR A 331 -21.27 10.45 -2.46
N GLY A 332 -20.83 11.40 -3.28
CA GLY A 332 -21.70 12.22 -4.14
C GLY A 332 -22.62 13.15 -3.38
N LYS A 333 -22.17 13.72 -2.25
CA LYS A 333 -22.94 14.71 -1.47
C LYS A 333 -22.52 16.13 -1.82
N THR A 334 -23.42 17.09 -1.63
CA THR A 334 -23.11 18.51 -1.84
C THR A 334 -22.01 19.03 -0.93
N TRP A 335 -21.89 18.48 0.28
CA TRP A 335 -20.91 18.85 1.29
C TRP A 335 -19.61 17.99 1.21
N ALA A 336 -19.64 16.84 0.54
CA ALA A 336 -18.47 15.99 0.32
C ALA A 336 -18.67 15.12 -0.93
N ASP A 337 -17.73 15.14 -1.85
CA ASP A 337 -17.74 14.18 -2.97
C ASP A 337 -17.42 12.77 -2.47
N ARG A 338 -16.59 12.71 -1.41
CA ARG A 338 -16.31 11.48 -0.67
C ARG A 338 -15.95 11.78 0.78
N LEU A 339 -16.63 11.13 1.72
CA LEU A 339 -16.24 11.05 3.13
C LEU A 339 -16.32 9.58 3.53
N MET A 340 -15.18 8.99 3.87
CA MET A 340 -15.11 7.58 4.29
C MET A 340 -14.36 7.47 5.61
N PHE A 341 -14.93 6.71 6.54
CA PHE A 341 -14.27 6.22 7.73
C PHE A 341 -13.89 4.77 7.49
N SER A 342 -12.69 4.39 7.89
CA SER A 342 -12.18 3.04 7.75
C SER A 342 -11.60 2.55 9.07
N LEU A 343 -11.78 1.25 9.34
CA LEU A 343 -11.15 0.55 10.44
C LEU A 343 -10.49 -0.71 9.90
N GLY A 344 -9.17 -0.76 9.98
CA GLY A 344 -8.37 -1.93 9.68
C GLY A 344 -7.98 -2.65 10.97
N TYR A 345 -8.09 -3.96 10.97
CA TYR A 345 -7.52 -4.86 11.97
C TYR A 345 -6.71 -5.92 11.27
N THR A 346 -5.50 -6.18 11.77
CA THR A 346 -4.66 -7.26 11.28
C THR A 346 -4.05 -8.02 12.44
N HIS A 347 -3.80 -9.30 12.23
CA HIS A 347 -3.08 -10.16 13.16
C HIS A 347 -2.08 -11.00 12.39
N PHE A 348 -0.95 -11.35 13.01
CA PHE A 348 0.01 -12.30 12.45
C PHE A 348 0.67 -13.15 13.51
N TYR A 349 1.07 -14.35 13.10
CA TYR A 349 1.94 -15.27 13.80
C TYR A 349 3.02 -15.77 12.84
N LYS A 350 4.27 -15.77 13.26
CA LYS A 350 5.42 -16.17 12.46
C LYS A 350 6.41 -16.93 13.32
N GLU A 351 6.66 -18.17 12.97
CA GLU A 351 7.78 -18.94 13.49
C GLU A 351 9.08 -18.49 12.82
N ILE A 352 10.20 -18.64 13.50
CA ILE A 352 11.51 -18.19 13.03
C ILE A 352 12.46 -19.37 13.06
N GLN A 353 12.73 -19.94 11.87
CA GLN A 353 13.54 -21.16 11.74
C GLN A 353 15.03 -20.90 11.87
N THR A 354 15.54 -19.74 11.42
CA THR A 354 16.99 -19.48 11.39
C THR A 354 17.32 -18.06 11.85
N GLY A 355 18.54 -17.90 12.35
CA GLY A 355 19.15 -16.59 12.55
C GLY A 355 19.61 -15.93 11.23
N VAL A 356 20.49 -14.95 11.35
CA VAL A 356 21.13 -14.29 10.20
C VAL A 356 21.91 -15.31 9.37
N TYR A 357 22.57 -16.26 10.04
CA TYR A 357 23.22 -17.41 9.41
C TYR A 357 22.27 -18.59 9.44
N GLN A 358 22.05 -19.24 8.29
CA GLN A 358 21.19 -20.41 8.17
C GLN A 358 21.66 -21.64 8.95
N GLU A 359 22.90 -21.64 9.38
CA GLU A 359 23.48 -22.68 10.27
C GLU A 359 22.91 -22.62 11.69
N THR A 360 22.44 -21.46 12.14
CA THR A 360 21.80 -21.27 13.44
C THR A 360 20.32 -21.56 13.31
N VAL A 361 19.91 -22.70 13.88
CA VAL A 361 18.56 -23.24 13.76
C VAL A 361 17.78 -23.01 15.05
N PHE A 362 16.58 -22.48 14.92
CA PHE A 362 15.65 -22.30 16.03
C PHE A 362 14.46 -23.23 15.87
N GLY A 363 14.01 -23.84 16.95
CA GLY A 363 12.88 -24.76 16.96
C GLY A 363 11.66 -24.24 17.71
N GLU A 364 11.81 -23.18 18.52
CA GLU A 364 10.75 -22.65 19.36
C GLU A 364 10.66 -21.11 19.34
N LYS A 365 11.52 -20.46 18.59
CA LYS A 365 11.50 -19.00 18.45
C LYS A 365 10.35 -18.57 17.55
N PHE A 366 9.56 -17.59 18.00
CA PHE A 366 8.45 -17.06 17.21
C PHE A 366 8.16 -15.59 17.51
N ARG A 367 7.36 -14.99 16.64
CA ARG A 367 6.87 -13.62 16.76
C ARG A 367 5.38 -13.57 16.42
N HIS A 368 4.62 -12.79 17.15
CA HIS A 368 3.22 -12.52 16.82
C HIS A 368 2.84 -11.08 17.14
N GLY A 369 1.76 -10.61 16.55
CA GLY A 369 1.30 -9.26 16.79
C GLY A 369 -0.02 -8.95 16.12
N TYR A 370 -0.51 -7.73 16.38
CA TYR A 370 -1.71 -7.20 15.77
C TYR A 370 -1.55 -5.72 15.46
N SER A 371 -2.36 -5.23 14.54
CA SER A 371 -2.45 -3.81 14.22
C SER A 371 -3.90 -3.36 14.20
N LEU A 372 -4.14 -2.14 14.68
CA LEU A 372 -5.43 -1.45 14.60
C LEU A 372 -5.22 -0.13 13.86
N MET A 373 -5.98 0.09 12.78
CA MET A 373 -5.73 1.17 11.82
C MET A 373 -7.01 1.92 11.45
N PRO A 374 -7.58 2.74 12.36
CA PRO A 374 -8.64 3.67 11.99
C PRO A 374 -8.12 4.76 11.05
N SER A 375 -8.93 5.14 10.06
CA SER A 375 -8.62 6.22 9.13
C SER A 375 -9.85 6.96 8.64
N VAL A 376 -9.64 8.18 8.13
CA VAL A 376 -10.67 8.99 7.50
C VAL A 376 -10.13 9.60 6.21
N GLU A 377 -10.97 9.61 5.19
CA GLU A 377 -10.73 10.27 3.90
C GLU A 377 -11.88 11.26 3.63
N TYR A 378 -11.53 12.50 3.32
CA TYR A 378 -12.46 13.54 2.88
C TYR A 378 -11.99 14.14 1.57
N LYS A 379 -12.88 14.19 0.58
CA LYS A 379 -12.66 14.86 -0.71
C LYS A 379 -13.79 15.81 -1.02
N LYS A 380 -13.42 16.99 -1.52
CA LYS A 380 -14.35 18.00 -1.97
C LYS A 380 -13.79 18.74 -3.16
N HIS A 381 -14.45 18.61 -4.31
CA HIS A 381 -14.23 19.44 -5.48
C HIS A 381 -14.98 20.77 -5.34
N ASN A 382 -14.40 21.85 -5.86
CA ASN A 382 -14.98 23.19 -5.79
C ASN A 382 -15.35 23.59 -4.35
N LEU A 383 -14.43 23.44 -3.41
CA LEU A 383 -14.67 23.56 -1.97
C LEU A 383 -15.34 24.88 -1.55
N LEU A 384 -14.74 26.02 -1.85
CA LEU A 384 -15.24 27.37 -1.54
C LEU A 384 -15.43 28.19 -2.80
N VAL A 385 -14.56 27.99 -3.77
CA VAL A 385 -14.58 28.61 -5.08
C VAL A 385 -14.44 27.56 -6.15
N ARG A 386 -14.91 27.87 -7.35
CA ARG A 386 -14.79 26.97 -8.50
C ARG A 386 -13.32 26.62 -8.76
N ASN A 387 -13.06 25.35 -9.07
CA ASN A 387 -11.73 24.79 -9.37
C ASN A 387 -10.75 24.75 -8.15
N LEU A 388 -11.23 24.89 -6.93
CA LEU A 388 -10.44 24.65 -5.73
C LEU A 388 -10.85 23.30 -5.14
N ASP A 389 -9.96 22.32 -5.21
CA ASP A 389 -10.21 20.97 -4.75
C ASP A 389 -9.40 20.66 -3.48
N LEU A 390 -10.02 19.99 -2.53
CA LEU A 390 -9.41 19.59 -1.28
C LEU A 390 -9.50 18.08 -1.10
N THR A 391 -8.37 17.48 -0.74
CA THR A 391 -8.31 16.11 -0.23
C THR A 391 -7.64 16.12 1.13
N LEU A 392 -8.29 15.53 2.12
CA LEU A 392 -7.74 15.32 3.46
C LEU A 392 -7.76 13.83 3.76
N THR A 393 -6.68 13.32 4.32
CA THR A 393 -6.66 11.99 4.92
C THR A 393 -6.03 12.05 6.30
N ALA A 394 -6.51 11.21 7.20
CA ALA A 394 -5.85 11.00 8.48
C ALA A 394 -5.97 9.53 8.86
N ASN A 395 -4.90 8.97 9.39
CA ASN A 395 -4.89 7.61 9.90
C ASN A 395 -4.10 7.53 11.21
N TYR A 396 -4.49 6.59 12.03
CA TYR A 396 -3.80 6.19 13.23
C TYR A 396 -3.48 4.72 13.15
N ASN A 397 -2.22 4.36 13.32
CA ASN A 397 -1.79 2.96 13.34
C ASN A 397 -1.31 2.63 14.75
N HIS A 398 -1.89 1.61 15.35
CA HIS A 398 -1.42 1.02 16.60
C HIS A 398 -0.97 -0.40 16.32
N ASN A 399 0.33 -0.65 16.38
CA ASN A 399 0.92 -1.95 16.12
C ASN A 399 1.53 -2.49 17.41
N PHE A 400 1.20 -3.72 17.72
CA PHE A 400 1.77 -4.48 18.82
C PHE A 400 2.52 -5.68 18.26
N THR A 401 3.76 -5.87 18.69
CA THR A 401 4.57 -7.05 18.34
C THR A 401 5.19 -7.63 19.61
N ASN A 402 5.14 -8.94 19.73
CA ASN A 402 5.76 -9.71 20.79
C ASN A 402 6.76 -10.69 20.16
N ASN A 403 8.04 -10.56 20.52
CA ASN A 403 9.10 -11.47 20.12
C ASN A 403 9.36 -12.43 21.29
N VAL A 404 9.43 -13.72 21.01
CA VAL A 404 9.58 -14.77 22.00
C VAL A 404 10.72 -15.70 21.61
N ASP A 405 11.78 -15.69 22.41
CA ASP A 405 12.91 -16.61 22.37
C ASP A 405 13.26 -16.97 23.82
N THR A 406 12.58 -17.98 24.36
CA THR A 406 12.64 -18.32 25.79
C THR A 406 12.99 -19.78 26.07
N ALA A 407 13.13 -20.58 25.01
CA ALA A 407 13.49 -21.98 25.13
C ALA A 407 14.96 -22.15 25.55
N SER A 408 15.28 -23.20 26.27
CA SER A 408 16.66 -23.59 26.60
C SER A 408 17.22 -24.66 25.65
N ARG A 409 16.37 -25.15 24.76
CA ARG A 409 16.73 -26.15 23.76
C ARG A 409 17.35 -25.51 22.55
N HIS A 410 18.48 -26.06 22.09
CA HIS A 410 19.18 -25.61 20.88
C HIS A 410 19.09 -26.69 19.82
N TYR A 411 18.56 -26.37 18.67
CA TYR A 411 18.20 -27.32 17.61
C TYR A 411 19.24 -27.39 16.50
N ASN A 412 19.28 -28.54 15.83
CA ASN A 412 19.90 -28.68 14.52
C ASN A 412 18.84 -28.88 13.42
N TRP A 413 19.27 -28.99 12.16
CA TRP A 413 18.38 -29.17 11.03
C TRP A 413 17.62 -30.50 10.97
N LEU A 414 17.99 -31.48 11.81
CA LEU A 414 17.25 -32.74 11.95
C LEU A 414 16.12 -32.66 13.00
N GLY A 415 15.99 -31.50 13.69
CA GLY A 415 15.10 -31.36 14.83
C GLY A 415 15.63 -32.00 16.12
N GLU A 416 16.88 -32.47 16.12
CA GLU A 416 17.55 -32.92 17.34
C GLU A 416 17.95 -31.68 18.15
N TYR A 417 17.92 -31.79 19.47
CA TYR A 417 18.24 -30.68 20.36
C TYR A 417 19.11 -31.11 21.54
N TYR A 418 19.81 -30.17 22.10
CA TYR A 418 20.44 -30.27 23.42
C TYR A 418 19.94 -29.11 24.29
N ASP A 419 19.94 -29.34 25.61
CA ASP A 419 19.62 -28.30 26.59
C ASP A 419 20.90 -28.02 27.42
N ASN A 420 21.38 -26.79 27.35
CA ASN A 420 22.56 -26.33 28.09
C ASN A 420 22.19 -25.54 29.36
N GLY A 421 20.90 -25.47 29.70
CA GLY A 421 20.37 -24.68 30.81
C GLY A 421 20.32 -23.16 30.57
N VAL A 422 20.79 -22.69 29.41
CA VAL A 422 20.77 -21.28 29.03
C VAL A 422 19.52 -21.00 28.23
N ARG A 423 18.68 -20.09 28.71
CA ARG A 423 17.44 -19.73 28.04
C ARG A 423 17.70 -18.81 26.85
N GLY A 424 16.93 -19.02 25.77
CA GLY A 424 17.01 -18.32 24.51
C GLY A 424 17.86 -19.10 23.49
N GLU A 425 17.26 -19.44 22.35
CA GLU A 425 17.96 -20.16 21.27
C GLU A 425 19.03 -19.29 20.59
N GLN A 426 18.79 -17.98 20.49
CA GLN A 426 19.77 -16.98 20.08
C GLN A 426 20.23 -16.15 21.27
N ALA A 427 19.28 -15.55 21.96
CA ALA A 427 19.45 -14.79 23.20
C ALA A 427 18.10 -14.70 23.88
N TYR A 428 18.05 -14.90 25.21
CA TYR A 428 16.80 -14.80 25.93
C TYR A 428 16.07 -13.50 25.61
N GLN A 429 14.94 -13.62 24.91
CA GLN A 429 14.15 -12.48 24.53
C GLN A 429 12.67 -12.75 24.81
N ARG A 430 12.07 -11.89 25.59
CA ARG A 430 10.63 -11.74 25.71
C ARG A 430 10.34 -10.26 25.68
N SER A 431 10.26 -9.72 24.48
CA SER A 431 10.12 -8.28 24.28
C SER A 431 8.80 -7.96 23.61
N GLN A 432 8.21 -6.87 24.03
CA GLN A 432 6.98 -6.31 23.47
C GLN A 432 7.28 -4.91 22.95
N SER A 433 6.91 -4.66 21.70
CA SER A 433 6.99 -3.34 21.08
C SER A 433 5.59 -2.84 20.74
N LYS A 434 5.29 -1.60 21.10
CA LYS A 434 4.08 -0.88 20.73
C LYS A 434 4.47 0.32 19.87
N ASN A 435 4.09 0.29 18.61
CA ASN A 435 4.28 1.40 17.70
C ASN A 435 2.95 2.12 17.52
N THR A 436 2.94 3.42 17.74
CA THR A 436 1.80 4.28 17.41
C THR A 436 2.23 5.30 16.38
N ASN A 437 1.45 5.46 15.32
CA ASN A 437 1.75 6.40 14.26
C ASN A 437 0.49 7.17 13.84
N TRP A 438 0.52 8.48 13.95
CA TRP A 438 -0.47 9.39 13.40
C TRP A 438 0.04 9.97 12.10
N ASN A 439 -0.72 9.85 11.02
CA ASN A 439 -0.45 10.52 9.77
C ASN A 439 -1.66 11.36 9.39
N ALA A 440 -1.41 12.57 8.95
CA ALA A 440 -2.42 13.44 8.35
C ALA A 440 -1.85 14.03 7.06
N THR A 441 -2.63 13.99 5.99
CA THR A 441 -2.27 14.60 4.72
C THR A 441 -3.33 15.59 4.28
N GLY A 442 -2.89 16.71 3.74
CA GLY A 442 -3.75 17.72 3.14
C GLY A 442 -3.24 18.09 1.76
N ASN A 443 -4.09 17.96 0.75
CA ASN A 443 -3.79 18.34 -0.62
C ASN A 443 -4.83 19.37 -1.09
N LEU A 444 -4.34 20.53 -1.52
CA LEU A 444 -5.15 21.64 -2.02
C LEU A 444 -4.70 21.95 -3.44
N ASN A 445 -5.59 21.74 -4.40
CA ASN A 445 -5.36 22.01 -5.81
C ASN A 445 -6.22 23.18 -6.27
N TYR A 446 -5.59 24.21 -6.81
CA TYR A 446 -6.29 25.34 -7.40
C TYR A 446 -5.97 25.48 -8.88
N ARG A 447 -6.99 25.35 -9.71
CA ARG A 447 -6.90 25.50 -11.17
C ARG A 447 -7.36 26.90 -11.56
N PHE A 448 -6.48 27.66 -12.18
CA PHE A 448 -6.81 29.00 -12.66
C PHE A 448 -6.48 29.17 -14.14
N GLY A 449 -7.34 29.88 -14.84
CA GLY A 449 -7.33 29.82 -16.28
C GLY A 449 -7.64 28.40 -16.78
N ARG A 450 -7.19 28.11 -18.01
CA ARG A 450 -7.40 26.79 -18.64
C ARG A 450 -6.20 25.85 -18.54
N ILE A 451 -5.04 26.38 -18.18
CA ILE A 451 -3.75 25.70 -18.35
C ILE A 451 -2.89 25.69 -17.08
N HIS A 452 -3.30 26.35 -16.01
CA HIS A 452 -2.49 26.52 -14.81
C HIS A 452 -3.07 25.75 -13.62
N THR A 453 -2.23 25.08 -12.88
CA THR A 453 -2.58 24.41 -11.60
C THR A 453 -1.53 24.76 -10.55
N LEU A 454 -1.98 25.17 -9.39
CA LEU A 454 -1.17 25.33 -8.18
C LEU A 454 -1.57 24.26 -7.19
N THR A 455 -0.62 23.49 -6.71
CA THR A 455 -0.84 22.43 -5.73
C THR A 455 -0.06 22.75 -4.45
N PHE A 456 -0.73 22.79 -3.33
CA PHE A 456 -0.12 22.78 -2.00
C PHE A 456 -0.40 21.45 -1.35
N HIS A 457 0.64 20.81 -0.82
CA HIS A 457 0.52 19.56 -0.10
C HIS A 457 1.26 19.63 1.23
N HIS A 458 0.67 19.03 2.27
CA HIS A 458 1.29 18.92 3.58
C HIS A 458 1.05 17.55 4.18
N VAL A 459 2.11 16.94 4.69
CA VAL A 459 2.07 15.71 5.49
C VAL A 459 2.60 16.00 6.87
N ALA A 460 1.83 15.63 7.89
CA ALA A 460 2.26 15.59 9.27
C ALA A 460 2.21 14.14 9.77
N SER A 461 3.29 13.65 10.34
CA SER A 461 3.32 12.35 10.99
C SER A 461 3.96 12.42 12.37
N ASN A 462 3.48 11.55 13.27
CA ASN A 462 4.01 11.42 14.62
C ASN A 462 4.09 9.94 14.97
N PHE A 463 5.28 9.40 14.89
CA PHE A 463 5.60 8.04 15.27
C PHE A 463 6.12 7.97 16.69
N ARG A 464 5.69 6.98 17.46
CA ARG A 464 6.20 6.66 18.79
C ARG A 464 6.31 5.15 18.95
N ARG A 465 7.50 4.68 19.33
CA ARG A 465 7.75 3.30 19.77
C ARG A 465 7.99 3.28 21.27
N THR A 466 7.30 2.38 21.95
CA THR A 466 7.60 1.98 23.33
C THR A 466 7.85 0.50 23.36
N SER A 467 8.97 0.10 23.93
CA SER A 467 9.38 -1.30 24.05
C SER A 467 9.45 -1.71 25.50
N ARG A 468 9.26 -2.99 25.80
CA ARG A 468 9.50 -3.59 27.10
C ARG A 468 10.23 -4.90 26.89
N SER A 469 11.29 -5.10 27.65
CA SER A 469 11.97 -6.39 27.73
C SER A 469 11.77 -7.00 29.12
N TYR A 470 11.56 -8.30 29.17
CA TYR A 470 11.38 -9.06 30.42
C TYR A 470 12.65 -9.79 30.83
N THR A 471 13.81 -9.27 30.48
CA THR A 471 15.15 -9.87 30.71
C THR A 471 15.72 -9.64 32.10
N GLY A 472 14.92 -9.29 33.10
CA GLY A 472 15.36 -9.20 34.49
C GLY A 472 15.21 -7.82 35.12
N THR A 473 15.40 -7.73 36.43
CA THR A 473 15.36 -6.48 37.21
C THR A 473 16.72 -5.79 37.13
N SER A 474 16.87 -4.83 36.23
CA SER A 474 17.99 -3.90 36.26
C SER A 474 17.55 -2.58 36.89
N SER A 475 18.36 -2.06 37.80
CA SER A 475 18.18 -0.71 38.34
C SER A 475 18.68 0.39 37.38
N VAL A 476 19.19 -0.01 36.23
CA VAL A 476 19.78 0.85 35.21
C VAL A 476 18.79 1.00 34.06
N LEU A 477 18.59 2.23 33.58
CA LEU A 477 17.77 2.51 32.40
C LEU A 477 18.40 1.83 31.17
N THR A 478 17.56 1.05 30.47
CA THR A 478 17.93 0.38 29.21
C THR A 478 17.39 1.15 28.02
N ALA A 479 17.82 0.79 26.80
CA ALA A 479 17.25 1.35 25.58
C ALA A 479 15.72 1.16 25.48
N PHE A 480 15.19 0.09 26.09
CA PHE A 480 13.75 -0.23 26.10
C PHE A 480 12.91 0.74 26.95
N ASP A 481 13.51 1.39 27.95
CA ASP A 481 12.78 2.26 28.89
C ASP A 481 12.52 3.65 28.32
N ILE A 482 13.27 4.07 27.29
CA ILE A 482 13.15 5.38 26.67
C ILE A 482 12.39 5.27 25.35
N PRO A 483 11.22 5.92 25.22
CA PRO A 483 10.46 5.91 23.99
C PRO A 483 11.24 6.55 22.82
N LYS A 484 11.14 5.94 21.64
CA LYS A 484 11.60 6.55 20.39
C LYS A 484 10.45 7.32 19.76
N VAL A 485 10.68 8.59 19.43
CA VAL A 485 9.68 9.48 18.84
C VAL A 485 10.23 10.15 17.59
N THR A 486 9.45 10.14 16.51
CA THR A 486 9.73 10.91 15.31
C THR A 486 8.50 11.73 14.94
N ARG A 487 8.66 13.04 14.81
CA ARG A 487 7.64 13.95 14.27
C ARG A 487 8.15 14.52 12.96
N LYS A 488 7.46 14.20 11.87
CA LYS A 488 7.85 14.59 10.51
C LYS A 488 6.80 15.50 9.91
N ASN A 489 7.23 16.60 9.31
CA ASN A 489 6.41 17.53 8.55
C ASN A 489 7.06 17.74 7.19
N ILE A 490 6.33 17.45 6.12
CA ILE A 490 6.77 17.67 4.75
C ILE A 490 5.74 18.54 4.06
N SER A 491 6.16 19.74 3.65
CA SER A 491 5.33 20.69 2.90
C SER A 491 5.85 20.80 1.49
N GLY A 492 4.97 20.80 0.52
CA GLY A 492 5.32 20.95 -0.89
C GLY A 492 4.42 21.94 -1.60
N LEU A 493 5.00 22.69 -2.52
CA LEU A 493 4.30 23.58 -3.43
C LEU A 493 4.73 23.25 -4.85
N SER A 494 3.76 23.08 -5.74
CA SER A 494 3.99 22.79 -7.15
C SER A 494 3.17 23.73 -8.01
N TYR A 495 3.79 24.23 -9.07
CA TYR A 495 3.12 24.94 -10.14
C TYR A 495 3.26 24.16 -11.44
N ARG A 496 2.13 23.93 -12.08
CA ARG A 496 2.05 23.17 -13.31
C ARG A 496 1.36 23.96 -14.40
N VAL A 497 1.86 23.79 -15.62
CA VAL A 497 1.30 24.39 -16.83
C VAL A 497 1.09 23.34 -17.91
N VAL A 498 -0.09 23.37 -18.56
CA VAL A 498 -0.47 22.48 -19.66
C VAL A 498 -0.98 23.33 -20.81
N PRO A 499 -0.09 23.97 -21.61
CA PRO A 499 -0.50 24.92 -22.68
C PRO A 499 -1.16 24.23 -23.87
N SER A 500 -0.86 22.95 -24.10
CA SER A 500 -1.43 22.15 -25.18
C SER A 500 -1.36 20.64 -24.84
N GLU A 501 -2.01 19.82 -25.64
CA GLU A 501 -1.88 18.36 -25.55
C GLU A 501 -0.47 17.85 -25.88
N LYS A 502 0.36 18.69 -26.53
CA LYS A 502 1.72 18.31 -26.92
C LYS A 502 2.73 18.37 -25.79
N TRP A 503 2.52 19.22 -24.78
CA TRP A 503 3.49 19.34 -23.71
C TRP A 503 2.87 19.84 -22.40
N ASN A 504 3.46 19.44 -21.33
CA ASN A 504 3.19 19.93 -19.99
C ASN A 504 4.50 20.06 -19.21
N ALA A 505 4.51 20.95 -18.23
CA ALA A 505 5.64 21.16 -17.36
C ALA A 505 5.18 21.45 -15.93
N SER A 506 5.99 21.07 -14.97
CA SER A 506 5.78 21.31 -13.54
C SER A 506 7.10 21.75 -12.90
N VAL A 507 7.04 22.71 -12.00
CA VAL A 507 8.14 23.09 -11.11
C VAL A 507 7.66 23.02 -9.69
N PHE A 508 8.52 22.60 -8.75
CA PHE A 508 8.10 22.39 -7.38
C PHE A 508 9.23 22.60 -6.37
N GLY A 509 8.82 22.88 -5.13
CA GLY A 509 9.69 22.91 -3.96
C GLY A 509 9.09 22.11 -2.80
N LYS A 510 9.96 21.49 -2.00
CA LYS A 510 9.60 20.69 -0.83
C LYS A 510 10.41 21.15 0.38
N HIS A 511 9.76 21.32 1.51
CA HIS A 511 10.41 21.57 2.79
C HIS A 511 10.21 20.37 3.69
N TYR A 512 11.31 19.86 4.22
CA TYR A 512 11.36 18.73 5.14
C TYR A 512 11.75 19.23 6.52
N HIS A 513 11.00 18.82 7.53
CA HIS A 513 11.29 19.12 8.94
C HIS A 513 11.00 17.87 9.77
N GLN A 514 11.98 17.42 10.55
CA GLN A 514 11.85 16.24 11.40
C GLN A 514 12.49 16.49 12.76
N PHE A 515 11.71 16.21 13.80
CA PHE A 515 12.16 16.10 15.19
C PHE A 515 12.24 14.64 15.57
N ASN A 516 13.34 14.24 16.21
CA ASN A 516 13.58 12.87 16.68
C ASN A 516 13.97 12.92 18.15
N GLN A 517 13.54 11.89 18.88
CA GLN A 517 13.86 11.69 20.30
C GLN A 517 14.05 10.19 20.53
N GLY A 518 15.05 9.80 21.31
CA GLY A 518 15.28 8.39 21.61
C GLY A 518 16.47 8.13 22.52
N PRO A 519 16.72 6.85 22.85
CA PRO A 519 17.77 6.42 23.76
C PRO A 519 19.18 6.50 23.11
N VAL A 520 20.14 7.00 23.86
CA VAL A 520 21.56 6.93 23.49
C VAL A 520 22.35 6.43 24.69
N SER A 521 23.24 5.45 24.46
CA SER A 521 24.14 4.97 25.49
C SER A 521 25.10 6.06 25.92
N THR A 522 25.33 6.18 27.22
CA THR A 522 26.32 7.10 27.81
C THR A 522 27.69 6.44 27.99
N SER A 523 27.80 5.14 27.80
CA SER A 523 29.03 4.37 27.89
C SER A 523 29.70 4.24 26.53
N SER A 524 31.07 4.21 26.54
CA SER A 524 31.87 4.13 25.33
C SER A 524 31.77 2.80 24.59
N ASP A 525 31.32 1.74 25.28
CA ASP A 525 31.12 0.39 24.74
C ASP A 525 29.69 0.19 24.16
N GLY A 526 28.83 1.23 24.21
CA GLY A 526 27.46 1.15 23.72
C GLY A 526 26.51 0.36 24.62
N VAL A 527 26.97 -0.14 25.75
CA VAL A 527 26.21 -0.96 26.72
C VAL A 527 26.08 -0.22 28.04
N GLY A 528 24.93 -0.32 28.69
CA GLY A 528 24.73 0.21 30.03
C GLY A 528 23.75 1.38 30.11
N ASN A 529 24.09 2.45 30.81
CA ASN A 529 23.18 3.56 31.04
C ASN A 529 22.79 4.29 29.76
N TYR A 530 21.49 4.51 29.56
CA TYR A 530 20.93 5.26 28.45
C TYR A 530 20.37 6.59 28.92
N GLN A 531 20.46 7.60 28.08
CA GLN A 531 19.82 8.88 28.27
C GLN A 531 18.98 9.25 27.06
N ASN A 532 17.98 10.08 27.29
CA ASN A 532 17.16 10.61 26.21
C ASN A 532 17.91 11.69 25.42
N MET A 533 17.94 11.58 24.12
CA MET A 533 18.54 12.55 23.21
C MET A 533 17.50 13.05 22.21
N GLU A 534 17.58 14.34 21.87
CA GLU A 534 16.71 14.97 20.88
C GLU A 534 17.53 15.50 19.71
N LYS A 535 16.98 15.40 18.51
CA LYS A 535 17.58 15.90 17.29
C LYS A 535 16.54 16.43 16.33
N THR A 536 16.78 17.62 15.80
CA THR A 536 15.97 18.22 14.73
C THR A 536 16.78 18.36 13.47
N VAL A 537 16.18 18.01 12.33
CA VAL A 537 16.77 18.17 11.01
C VAL A 537 15.76 18.85 10.06
N SER A 538 16.28 19.68 9.16
CA SER A 538 15.49 20.34 8.12
C SER A 538 16.26 20.38 6.82
N ALA A 539 15.53 20.32 5.70
CA ALA A 539 16.11 20.39 4.36
C ALA A 539 15.12 21.01 3.36
N TRP A 540 15.65 21.55 2.26
CA TRP A 540 14.86 22.07 1.14
C TRP A 540 15.23 21.32 -0.13
N GLY A 541 14.22 20.66 -0.73
CA GLY A 541 14.30 20.03 -2.03
C GLY A 541 13.57 20.85 -3.07
N TYR A 542 13.92 20.68 -4.34
CA TYR A 542 13.26 21.33 -5.46
C TYR A 542 13.44 20.50 -6.72
N GLY A 543 12.56 20.72 -7.69
CA GLY A 543 12.63 19.99 -8.94
C GLY A 543 11.75 20.55 -10.03
N ALA A 544 11.89 19.95 -11.20
CA ALA A 544 11.08 20.24 -12.37
C ALA A 544 10.85 18.97 -13.18
N ALA A 545 9.72 18.88 -13.85
CA ALA A 545 9.39 17.77 -14.73
C ALA A 545 8.68 18.31 -15.98
N GLY A 546 8.88 17.68 -17.13
CA GLY A 546 8.25 18.05 -18.38
C GLY A 546 8.05 16.83 -19.29
N THR A 547 6.98 16.92 -20.06
CA THR A 547 6.64 15.94 -21.10
C THR A 547 6.43 16.65 -22.42
N TYR A 548 6.95 16.08 -23.48
CA TYR A 548 6.74 16.54 -24.85
C TYR A 548 6.37 15.37 -25.76
N TYR A 549 5.25 15.47 -26.46
CA TYR A 549 4.82 14.53 -27.50
C TYR A 549 5.41 14.95 -28.83
N ILE A 550 6.44 14.24 -29.30
CA ILE A 550 7.09 14.46 -30.61
C ILE A 550 6.12 14.12 -31.72
N TYR A 551 5.45 12.96 -31.58
CA TYR A 551 4.30 12.51 -32.36
C TYR A 551 3.23 12.00 -31.41
N LYS A 552 2.02 11.65 -31.92
CA LYS A 552 0.89 11.17 -31.10
C LYS A 552 1.27 9.98 -30.19
N GLU A 553 2.17 9.13 -30.64
CA GLU A 553 2.59 7.90 -29.98
C GLU A 553 4.03 7.96 -29.43
N LEU A 554 4.82 9.00 -29.79
CA LEU A 554 6.20 9.15 -29.32
C LEU A 554 6.28 10.28 -28.29
N GLN A 555 6.56 9.92 -27.06
CA GLN A 555 6.62 10.79 -25.89
C GLN A 555 8.03 10.84 -25.32
N ALA A 556 8.54 12.04 -25.07
CA ALA A 556 9.76 12.28 -24.30
C ALA A 556 9.42 12.94 -22.96
N LYS A 557 10.02 12.43 -21.89
CA LYS A 557 9.91 12.99 -20.54
C LYS A 557 11.28 13.30 -19.98
N VAL A 558 11.40 14.44 -19.32
CA VAL A 558 12.60 14.84 -18.58
C VAL A 558 12.16 15.31 -17.21
N SER A 559 12.82 14.84 -16.17
CA SER A 559 12.58 15.31 -14.81
C SER A 559 13.87 15.37 -14.01
N TYR A 560 13.94 16.37 -13.13
CA TYR A 560 15.03 16.59 -12.20
C TYR A 560 14.50 16.91 -10.81
N GLU A 561 15.11 16.34 -9.78
CA GLU A 561 14.82 16.68 -8.39
C GLU A 561 16.11 16.61 -7.54
N LYS A 562 16.32 17.63 -6.74
CA LYS A 562 17.16 17.54 -5.56
C LYS A 562 16.29 17.06 -4.41
N ALA A 563 16.32 15.76 -4.14
CA ALA A 563 15.52 15.08 -3.13
C ALA A 563 16.32 14.84 -1.84
N TYR A 564 15.61 14.72 -0.73
CA TYR A 564 16.19 14.39 0.57
C TYR A 564 15.47 13.21 1.20
N ARG A 565 16.23 12.31 1.85
CA ARG A 565 15.73 11.28 2.75
C ARG A 565 16.12 11.63 4.18
N LEU A 566 15.15 11.64 5.06
CA LEU A 566 15.36 11.90 6.47
C LEU A 566 15.78 10.60 7.18
N PRO A 567 16.67 10.67 8.19
CA PRO A 567 17.10 9.49 8.93
C PRO A 567 15.92 8.88 9.70
N THR A 568 15.86 7.56 9.73
CA THR A 568 14.85 6.83 10.52
C THR A 568 15.18 6.83 12.00
N THR A 569 14.21 6.45 12.82
CA THR A 569 14.38 6.31 14.28
C THR A 569 15.44 5.25 14.60
N ASP A 570 15.42 4.13 13.88
CA ASP A 570 16.34 3.02 14.13
C ASP A 570 17.77 3.34 13.67
N GLU A 571 17.95 4.08 12.57
CA GLU A 571 19.27 4.61 12.16
C GLU A 571 19.86 5.58 13.19
N LEU A 572 19.03 6.38 13.86
CA LEU A 572 19.49 7.35 14.86
C LEU A 572 19.76 6.72 16.24
N PHE A 573 18.91 5.77 16.66
CA PHE A 573 18.88 5.27 18.04
C PHE A 573 19.03 3.75 18.15
N GLY A 574 19.27 3.03 17.03
CA GLY A 574 19.35 1.57 16.96
C GLY A 574 17.96 0.91 16.94
N ASP A 575 17.93 -0.36 16.61
CA ASP A 575 16.70 -1.17 16.53
C ASP A 575 16.41 -2.00 17.81
N GLU A 576 17.30 -1.94 18.80
CA GLU A 576 17.25 -2.69 20.09
C GLU A 576 17.61 -4.18 19.95
N ASP A 577 18.06 -4.61 18.78
CA ASP A 577 18.43 -6.00 18.50
C ASP A 577 19.82 -6.11 17.86
N LEU A 578 19.99 -5.67 16.62
CA LEU A 578 21.19 -5.87 15.82
C LEU A 578 21.90 -4.57 15.42
N GLU A 579 21.17 -3.46 15.30
CA GLU A 579 21.71 -2.21 14.77
C GLU A 579 21.99 -1.18 15.88
N ALA A 580 23.22 -0.70 15.93
CA ALA A 580 23.58 0.44 16.77
C ALA A 580 23.20 1.75 16.06
N GLY A 581 22.55 2.66 16.79
CA GLY A 581 22.16 3.96 16.24
C GLY A 581 23.32 4.94 16.15
N LYS A 582 23.21 5.90 15.23
CA LYS A 582 24.16 7.00 15.07
C LYS A 582 23.45 8.35 15.01
N THR A 583 23.51 9.10 16.08
CA THR A 583 22.73 10.32 16.27
C THR A 583 23.21 11.52 15.48
N ASP A 584 24.42 11.52 14.93
CA ASP A 584 24.97 12.60 14.11
C ASP A 584 24.63 12.50 12.61
N LEU A 585 23.87 11.48 12.20
CA LEU A 585 23.41 11.33 10.83
C LEU A 585 22.71 12.58 10.31
N ARG A 586 23.04 12.97 9.09
CA ARG A 586 22.41 14.07 8.36
C ARG A 586 21.40 13.51 7.35
N PRO A 587 20.42 14.30 6.88
CA PRO A 587 19.59 13.89 5.78
C PRO A 587 20.43 13.50 4.56
N GLU A 588 20.16 12.33 4.00
CA GLU A 588 20.73 11.96 2.70
C GLU A 588 20.15 12.85 1.63
N ASN A 589 20.91 13.11 0.57
CA ASN A 589 20.38 13.83 -0.58
C ASN A 589 20.80 13.16 -1.89
N SER A 590 19.98 13.34 -2.89
CA SER A 590 20.21 12.83 -4.23
C SER A 590 19.83 13.88 -5.26
N HIS A 591 20.59 13.93 -6.36
CA HIS A 591 20.26 14.66 -7.57
C HIS A 591 19.74 13.66 -8.59
N ASN A 592 18.44 13.56 -8.72
CA ASN A 592 17.77 12.61 -9.62
C ASN A 592 17.52 13.28 -10.95
N LEU A 593 18.11 12.77 -12.02
CA LEU A 593 17.83 13.18 -13.40
C LEU A 593 17.29 11.99 -14.16
N ASN A 594 16.07 12.12 -14.68
CA ASN A 594 15.44 11.06 -15.47
C ASN A 594 15.15 11.56 -16.89
N PHE A 595 15.46 10.73 -17.84
CA PHE A 595 15.05 10.86 -19.23
C PHE A 595 14.31 9.60 -19.65
N ASN A 596 13.13 9.74 -20.20
CA ASN A 596 12.33 8.63 -20.70
C ASN A 596 11.84 8.95 -22.11
N LEU A 597 12.02 8.00 -23.00
CA LEU A 597 11.46 8.02 -24.35
C LEU A 597 10.56 6.79 -24.49
N SER A 598 9.28 7.01 -24.77
CA SER A 598 8.30 5.93 -24.92
C SER A 598 7.52 6.07 -26.21
N TYR A 599 7.28 4.94 -26.86
CA TYR A 599 6.45 4.80 -28.05
C TYR A 599 5.36 3.76 -27.75
N GLY A 600 4.06 4.10 -27.98
CA GLY A 600 2.97 3.17 -27.70
C GLY A 600 1.59 3.69 -27.99
#